data_e4914e276b06003f6468ca05706d928d
#
_entry.id   e4914e276b06003f6468ca05706d928d
#
_cell.length_a   1.000
_cell.length_b   1.000
_cell.length_c   1.000
_cell.angle_alpha   90.00
_cell.angle_beta   90.00
_cell.angle_gamma   90.00
#
_symmetry.space_group_name_H-M   'P 1'
#
loop_
_entity.id
_entity.type
_entity.pdbx_description
1 polymer ?
#
loop_
_entity_poly.entity_id
_entity_poly.type
_entity_poly.pdbx_seq_one_letter_code
_entity_poly.pdbx_strand_id
1 'polypeptide(L)'
;MRPLLALSTAIDVINEKIGYICNFLVLAACIVSAANAMIRYAFGYSSNGWLELQWYMFAILVMFGASYTFKRNEHVRVEIFYLFLSERGQLWLDLIGTLFFLIPACLLLAYLSWPFFMQAYAVGEMSGNAGGLVRWPIKFVIPAGFVMLALQGVSEVIKRIAALQGELTIDAKYERPTQ
;
A
#
# COMPACT_ATOMS: atom_id res chain seq x y z
N MET A 1 -14.78 5.99 22.85
CA MET A 1 -13.78 6.22 21.77
C MET A 1 -12.32 5.91 22.11
N ARG A 2 -11.82 6.08 23.35
CA ARG A 2 -10.39 5.84 23.70
C ARG A 2 -9.79 4.50 23.21
N PRO A 3 -10.44 3.31 23.38
CA PRO A 3 -9.83 2.06 22.93
C PRO A 3 -9.76 1.95 21.39
N LEU A 4 -10.74 2.51 20.68
CA LEU A 4 -10.75 2.52 19.20
C LEU A 4 -9.65 3.44 18.65
N LEU A 5 -9.44 4.59 19.29
CA LEU A 5 -8.34 5.50 18.90
C LEU A 5 -6.97 4.87 19.20
N ALA A 6 -6.83 4.09 20.28
CA ALA A 6 -5.60 3.35 20.54
C ALA A 6 -5.32 2.28 19.45
N LEU A 7 -6.37 1.57 18.99
CA LEU A 7 -6.25 0.64 17.87
C LEU A 7 -5.83 1.37 16.58
N SER A 8 -6.50 2.47 16.25
CA SER A 8 -6.13 3.30 15.10
C SER A 8 -4.67 3.75 15.16
N THR A 9 -4.22 4.22 16.33
CA THR A 9 -2.81 4.62 16.51
C THR A 9 -1.85 3.45 16.30
N ALA A 10 -2.18 2.25 16.80
CA ALA A 10 -1.34 1.06 16.59
C ALA A 10 -1.21 0.70 15.10
N ILE A 11 -2.32 0.73 14.36
CA ILE A 11 -2.33 0.50 12.90
C ILE A 11 -1.48 1.57 12.20
N ASP A 12 -1.64 2.82 12.58
CA ASP A 12 -0.91 3.96 12.00
C ASP A 12 0.61 3.84 12.22
N VAL A 13 1.05 3.38 13.41
CA VAL A 13 2.48 3.16 13.70
C VAL A 13 3.06 2.03 12.85
N ILE A 14 2.31 0.94 12.67
CA ILE A 14 2.74 -0.17 11.79
C ILE A 14 2.93 0.33 10.36
N ASN A 15 1.92 1.04 9.82
CA ASN A 15 1.99 1.57 8.45
C ASN A 15 3.08 2.62 8.27
N GLU A 16 3.37 3.43 9.28
CA GLU A 16 4.50 4.39 9.25
C GLU A 16 5.84 3.66 9.11
N LYS A 17 6.08 2.63 9.92
CA LYS A 17 7.31 1.84 9.85
C LYS A 17 7.48 1.15 8.50
N ILE A 18 6.38 0.62 7.95
CA ILE A 18 6.37 -0.01 6.63
C ILE A 18 6.64 1.03 5.53
N GLY A 19 6.06 2.22 5.64
CA GLY A 19 6.34 3.32 4.72
C GLY A 19 7.82 3.69 4.68
N TYR A 20 8.50 3.73 5.84
CA TYR A 20 9.96 3.92 5.89
C TYR A 20 10.71 2.82 5.15
N ILE A 21 10.33 1.55 5.33
CA ILE A 21 10.95 0.43 4.61
C ILE A 21 10.72 0.59 3.10
N CYS A 22 9.51 0.96 2.68
CA CYS A 22 9.20 1.20 1.27
C CYS A 22 10.07 2.30 0.65
N ASN A 23 10.38 3.37 1.38
CA ASN A 23 11.28 4.42 0.89
C ASN A 23 12.68 3.88 0.61
N PHE A 24 13.21 3.01 1.48
CA PHE A 24 14.51 2.36 1.24
C PHE A 24 14.47 1.38 0.07
N LEU A 25 13.33 0.72 -0.17
CA LEU A 25 13.17 -0.19 -1.31
C LEU A 25 13.28 0.53 -2.65
N VAL A 26 12.82 1.79 -2.75
CA VAL A 26 13.01 2.61 -3.96
C VAL A 26 14.49 2.78 -4.26
N LEU A 27 15.26 3.21 -3.25
CA LEU A 27 16.71 3.39 -3.40
C LEU A 27 17.40 2.07 -3.76
N ALA A 28 17.05 0.98 -3.05
CA ALA A 28 17.61 -0.34 -3.31
C ALA A 28 17.30 -0.82 -4.74
N ALA A 29 16.07 -0.63 -5.22
CA ALA A 29 15.69 -0.98 -6.60
C ALA A 29 16.49 -0.18 -7.63
N CYS A 30 16.70 1.11 -7.40
CA CYS A 30 17.53 1.95 -8.28
C CYS A 30 19.00 1.47 -8.29
N ILE A 31 19.57 1.16 -7.12
CA ILE A 31 20.95 0.67 -7.01
C ILE A 31 21.09 -0.68 -7.75
N VAL A 32 20.18 -1.62 -7.52
CA VAL A 32 20.21 -2.94 -8.19
C VAL A 32 20.06 -2.78 -9.70
N SER A 33 19.20 -1.88 -10.16
CA SER A 33 19.03 -1.59 -11.59
C SER A 33 20.31 -1.05 -12.21
N ALA A 34 20.90 -0.03 -11.58
CA ALA A 34 22.14 0.58 -12.06
C ALA A 34 23.31 -0.40 -12.04
N ALA A 35 23.47 -1.16 -10.95
CA ALA A 35 24.52 -2.17 -10.83
C ALA A 35 24.38 -3.27 -11.90
N ASN A 36 23.17 -3.78 -12.13
CA ASN A 36 22.93 -4.79 -13.17
C ASN A 36 23.24 -4.25 -14.57
N ALA A 37 22.87 -2.99 -14.87
CA ALA A 37 23.19 -2.35 -16.13
C ALA A 37 24.70 -2.16 -16.34
N MET A 38 25.42 -1.74 -15.30
CA MET A 38 26.89 -1.56 -15.32
C MET A 38 27.61 -2.89 -15.52
N ILE A 39 27.22 -3.95 -14.79
CA ILE A 39 27.79 -5.29 -14.90
C ILE A 39 27.54 -5.85 -16.31
N ARG A 40 26.32 -5.68 -16.82
CA ARG A 40 25.99 -6.09 -18.19
C ARG A 40 26.85 -5.40 -19.23
N TYR A 41 27.07 -4.10 -19.08
CA TYR A 41 27.88 -3.33 -20.03
C TYR A 41 29.37 -3.70 -19.94
N ALA A 42 29.94 -3.81 -18.71
CA ALA A 42 31.36 -4.03 -18.50
C ALA A 42 31.80 -5.48 -18.74
N PHE A 43 30.95 -6.45 -18.40
CA PHE A 43 31.34 -7.88 -18.38
C PHE A 43 30.50 -8.74 -19.32
N GLY A 44 29.50 -8.17 -20.04
CA GLY A 44 28.59 -8.92 -20.89
C GLY A 44 27.71 -9.93 -20.13
N TYR A 45 27.63 -9.81 -18.80
CA TYR A 45 26.89 -10.71 -17.93
C TYR A 45 25.62 -10.04 -17.40
N SER A 46 24.51 -10.76 -17.47
CA SER A 46 23.22 -10.32 -16.92
C SER A 46 22.53 -11.51 -16.24
N SER A 47 21.95 -11.27 -15.07
CA SER A 47 21.18 -12.28 -14.34
C SER A 47 19.69 -11.92 -14.35
N ASN A 48 18.86 -12.87 -14.71
CA ASN A 48 17.40 -12.72 -14.60
C ASN A 48 16.95 -12.54 -13.13
N GLY A 49 17.66 -13.16 -12.18
CA GLY A 49 17.37 -12.99 -10.76
C GLY A 49 17.48 -11.54 -10.30
N TRP A 50 18.43 -10.75 -10.81
CA TRP A 50 18.56 -9.33 -10.49
C TRP A 50 17.39 -8.51 -11.06
N LEU A 51 16.93 -8.83 -12.27
CA LEU A 51 15.76 -8.20 -12.87
C LEU A 51 14.49 -8.53 -12.09
N GLU A 52 14.32 -9.79 -11.72
CA GLU A 52 13.17 -10.23 -10.94
C GLU A 52 13.17 -9.64 -9.52
N LEU A 53 14.34 -9.49 -8.89
CA LEU A 53 14.47 -8.84 -7.59
C LEU A 53 13.97 -7.38 -7.62
N GLN A 54 14.23 -6.65 -8.71
CA GLN A 54 13.68 -5.30 -8.89
C GLN A 54 12.14 -5.30 -8.91
N TRP A 55 11.55 -6.24 -9.64
CA TRP A 55 10.09 -6.36 -9.69
C TRP A 55 9.50 -6.73 -8.34
N TYR A 56 10.20 -7.55 -7.56
CA TYR A 56 9.79 -7.92 -6.21
C TYR A 56 9.81 -6.71 -5.27
N MET A 57 10.89 -5.93 -5.30
CA MET A 57 10.98 -4.69 -4.52
C MET A 57 9.89 -3.70 -4.94
N PHE A 58 9.61 -3.58 -6.23
CA PHE A 58 8.57 -2.70 -6.74
C PHE A 58 7.16 -3.16 -6.33
N ALA A 59 6.89 -4.46 -6.38
CA ALA A 59 5.61 -5.02 -5.94
C ALA A 59 5.39 -4.81 -4.43
N ILE A 60 6.42 -5.00 -3.59
CA ILE A 60 6.37 -4.70 -2.16
C ILE A 60 6.10 -3.22 -1.92
N LEU A 61 6.82 -2.34 -2.64
CA LEU A 61 6.63 -0.90 -2.57
C LEU A 61 5.19 -0.49 -2.87
N VAL A 62 4.63 -0.98 -3.97
CA VAL A 62 3.27 -0.61 -4.40
C VAL A 62 2.22 -1.14 -3.43
N MET A 63 2.31 -2.41 -3.05
CA MET A 63 1.29 -3.07 -2.24
C MET A 63 1.29 -2.58 -0.78
N PHE A 64 2.45 -2.45 -0.16
CA PHE A 64 2.55 -1.97 1.23
C PHE A 64 2.61 -0.44 1.32
N GLY A 65 3.19 0.23 0.33
CA GLY A 65 3.19 1.69 0.24
C GLY A 65 1.79 2.29 0.11
N ALA A 66 0.85 1.56 -0.54
CA ALA A 66 -0.54 2.02 -0.70
C ALA A 66 -1.22 2.35 0.64
N SER A 67 -1.01 1.54 1.69
CA SER A 67 -1.57 1.81 3.02
C SER A 67 -0.94 3.06 3.68
N TYR A 68 0.36 3.28 3.49
CA TYR A 68 1.05 4.48 3.97
C TYR A 68 0.57 5.73 3.24
N THR A 69 0.47 5.68 1.91
CA THR A 69 -0.06 6.79 1.08
C THR A 69 -1.51 7.12 1.46
N PHE A 70 -2.32 6.10 1.76
CA PHE A 70 -3.68 6.29 2.23
C PHE A 70 -3.73 6.99 3.60
N LYS A 71 -2.87 6.59 4.55
CA LYS A 71 -2.70 7.24 5.85
C LYS A 71 -2.32 8.73 5.71
N ARG A 72 -1.42 9.05 4.76
CA ARG A 72 -0.95 10.42 4.50
C ARG A 72 -1.95 11.26 3.72
N ASN A 73 -3.06 10.67 3.30
CA ASN A 73 -4.07 11.35 2.49
C ASN A 73 -3.55 11.84 1.12
N GLU A 74 -2.53 11.18 0.59
CA GLU A 74 -1.82 11.54 -0.65
C GLU A 74 -2.35 10.79 -1.88
N HIS A 75 -3.48 10.08 -1.77
CA HIS A 75 -4.14 9.45 -2.90
C HIS A 75 -4.79 10.49 -3.83
N VAL A 76 -4.72 10.21 -5.13
CA VAL A 76 -5.47 10.99 -6.12
C VAL A 76 -6.97 10.90 -5.81
N ARG A 77 -7.60 12.05 -5.60
CA ARG A 77 -9.03 12.16 -5.30
C ARG A 77 -9.76 12.77 -6.47
N VAL A 78 -11.04 12.43 -6.60
CA VAL A 78 -11.92 13.11 -7.54
C VAL A 78 -12.32 14.45 -6.92
N GLU A 79 -11.52 15.49 -7.16
CA GLU A 79 -11.61 16.82 -6.55
C GLU A 79 -12.96 17.49 -6.73
N ILE A 80 -13.63 17.22 -7.84
CA ILE A 80 -14.92 17.84 -8.19
C ILE A 80 -15.94 17.71 -7.06
N PHE A 81 -16.01 16.53 -6.41
CA PHE A 81 -16.95 16.32 -5.30
C PHE A 81 -16.55 17.08 -4.04
N TYR A 82 -15.25 17.24 -3.78
CA TYR A 82 -14.76 17.92 -2.57
C TYR A 82 -14.97 19.43 -2.62
N LEU A 83 -14.92 20.04 -3.81
CA LEU A 83 -15.06 21.49 -3.98
C LEU A 83 -16.45 22.03 -3.59
N PHE A 84 -17.48 21.20 -3.69
CA PHE A 84 -18.87 21.57 -3.39
C PHE A 84 -19.31 21.21 -1.97
N LEU A 85 -18.48 20.47 -1.23
CA LEU A 85 -18.85 19.97 0.10
C LEU A 85 -18.22 20.82 1.20
N SER A 86 -18.99 21.03 2.29
CA SER A 86 -18.45 21.56 3.54
C SER A 86 -17.47 20.56 4.16
N GLU A 87 -16.62 20.98 5.10
CA GLU A 87 -15.66 20.11 5.81
C GLU A 87 -16.34 18.86 6.40
N ARG A 88 -17.52 19.02 7.00
CA ARG A 88 -18.34 17.89 7.47
C ARG A 88 -18.81 16.98 6.34
N GLY A 89 -19.18 17.55 5.19
CA GLY A 89 -19.56 16.77 4.02
C GLY A 89 -18.40 15.95 3.45
N GLN A 90 -17.20 16.50 3.45
CA GLN A 90 -15.97 15.81 3.04
C GLN A 90 -15.66 14.63 3.98
N LEU A 91 -15.79 14.81 5.31
CA LEU A 91 -15.63 13.72 6.28
C LEU A 91 -16.64 12.59 6.06
N TRP A 92 -17.90 12.91 5.74
CA TRP A 92 -18.93 11.93 5.44
C TRP A 92 -18.65 11.19 4.12
N LEU A 93 -18.22 11.90 3.08
CA LEU A 93 -17.85 11.29 1.80
C LEU A 93 -16.72 10.31 1.97
N ASP A 94 -15.66 10.71 2.69
CA ASP A 94 -14.51 9.85 3.00
C ASP A 94 -14.90 8.64 3.83
N LEU A 95 -15.76 8.82 4.84
CA LEU A 95 -16.23 7.74 5.69
C LEU A 95 -17.00 6.69 4.89
N ILE A 96 -17.98 7.12 4.07
CA ILE A 96 -18.79 6.24 3.24
C ILE A 96 -17.92 5.55 2.19
N GLY A 97 -17.05 6.29 1.50
CA GLY A 97 -16.15 5.77 0.49
C GLY A 97 -15.20 4.71 1.06
N THR A 98 -14.63 4.97 2.23
CA THR A 98 -13.72 4.02 2.88
C THR A 98 -14.48 2.78 3.38
N LEU A 99 -15.62 2.96 4.02
CA LEU A 99 -16.37 1.86 4.66
C LEU A 99 -17.04 0.94 3.63
N PHE A 100 -17.68 1.51 2.59
CA PHE A 100 -18.51 0.75 1.66
C PHE A 100 -17.79 0.37 0.36
N PHE A 101 -16.71 1.04 -0.01
CA PHE A 101 -15.98 0.73 -1.24
C PHE A 101 -14.59 0.22 -0.95
N LEU A 102 -13.74 0.95 -0.23
CA LEU A 102 -12.35 0.59 -0.06
C LEU A 102 -12.18 -0.71 0.76
N ILE A 103 -12.77 -0.78 1.96
CA ILE A 103 -12.63 -1.95 2.83
C ILE A 103 -13.20 -3.20 2.17
N PRO A 104 -14.45 -3.23 1.63
CA PRO A 104 -14.98 -4.42 0.98
C PRO A 104 -14.18 -4.84 -0.26
N ALA A 105 -13.73 -3.88 -1.07
CA ALA A 105 -12.91 -4.17 -2.24
C ALA A 105 -11.56 -4.80 -1.83
N CYS A 106 -10.88 -4.25 -0.82
CA CYS A 106 -9.63 -4.81 -0.32
C CYS A 106 -9.80 -6.21 0.26
N LEU A 107 -10.85 -6.45 1.05
CA LEU A 107 -11.13 -7.78 1.60
C LEU A 107 -11.46 -8.79 0.50
N LEU A 108 -12.25 -8.40 -0.50
CA LEU A 108 -12.55 -9.25 -1.66
C LEU A 108 -11.28 -9.60 -2.43
N LEU A 109 -10.42 -8.60 -2.72
CA LEU A 109 -9.17 -8.82 -3.45
C LEU A 109 -8.17 -9.65 -2.64
N ALA A 110 -8.10 -9.47 -1.33
CA ALA A 110 -7.30 -10.31 -0.45
C ALA A 110 -7.80 -11.77 -0.48
N TYR A 111 -9.11 -11.98 -0.41
CA TYR A 111 -9.72 -13.30 -0.48
C TYR A 111 -9.47 -13.97 -1.84
N LEU A 112 -9.68 -13.28 -2.94
CA LEU A 112 -9.48 -13.82 -4.29
C LEU A 112 -8.00 -14.08 -4.62
N SER A 113 -7.07 -13.32 -4.06
CA SER A 113 -5.63 -13.51 -4.27
C SER A 113 -5.02 -14.56 -3.35
N TRP A 114 -5.70 -14.97 -2.28
CA TRP A 114 -5.20 -15.98 -1.35
C TRP A 114 -4.95 -17.35 -2.00
N PRO A 115 -5.89 -17.94 -2.80
CA PRO A 115 -5.63 -19.18 -3.51
C PRO A 115 -4.44 -19.12 -4.47
N PHE A 116 -4.24 -17.96 -5.12
CA PHE A 116 -3.12 -17.73 -6.02
C PHE A 116 -1.76 -17.83 -5.31
N PHE A 117 -1.67 -17.28 -4.09
CA PHE A 117 -0.50 -17.47 -3.23
C PHE A 117 -0.36 -18.92 -2.78
N MET A 118 -1.44 -19.52 -2.26
CA MET A 118 -1.41 -20.88 -1.70
C MET A 118 -1.00 -21.93 -2.75
N GLN A 119 -1.47 -21.80 -3.98
CA GLN A 119 -1.06 -22.67 -5.07
C GLN A 119 0.45 -22.55 -5.35
N ALA A 120 0.96 -21.32 -5.45
CA ALA A 120 2.38 -21.09 -5.69
C ALA A 120 3.26 -21.62 -4.55
N TYR A 121 2.79 -21.49 -3.29
CA TYR A 121 3.48 -22.00 -2.12
C TYR A 121 3.49 -23.53 -2.11
N ALA A 122 2.35 -24.18 -2.38
CA ALA A 122 2.22 -25.64 -2.35
C ALA A 122 3.10 -26.36 -3.38
N VAL A 123 3.29 -25.74 -4.57
CA VAL A 123 4.13 -26.32 -5.64
C VAL A 123 5.59 -25.83 -5.56
N GLY A 124 5.94 -24.94 -4.62
CA GLY A 124 7.27 -24.33 -4.57
C GLY A 124 7.62 -23.57 -5.85
N GLU A 125 6.67 -22.79 -6.37
CA GLU A 125 6.77 -22.17 -7.69
C GLU A 125 8.05 -21.35 -7.86
N MET A 126 8.81 -21.68 -8.90
CA MET A 126 10.02 -20.99 -9.33
C MET A 126 9.75 -20.20 -10.60
N SER A 127 10.58 -19.21 -10.86
CA SER A 127 10.57 -18.50 -12.14
C SER A 127 10.93 -19.45 -13.29
N GLY A 128 10.26 -19.28 -14.44
CA GLY A 128 10.63 -19.99 -15.67
C GLY A 128 11.90 -19.47 -16.34
N ASN A 129 12.49 -18.39 -15.85
CA ASN A 129 13.71 -17.82 -16.37
C ASN A 129 14.94 -18.53 -15.78
N ALA A 130 16.02 -18.71 -16.58
CA ALA A 130 17.27 -19.25 -16.09
C ALA A 130 17.84 -18.36 -14.97
N GLY A 131 18.11 -18.96 -13.78
CA GLY A 131 18.58 -18.22 -12.60
C GLY A 131 17.53 -17.30 -11.95
N GLY A 132 16.24 -17.51 -12.24
CA GLY A 132 15.16 -16.75 -11.68
C GLY A 132 14.83 -17.11 -10.22
N LEU A 133 14.00 -16.30 -9.57
CA LEU A 133 13.71 -16.38 -8.14
C LEU A 133 12.47 -17.23 -7.84
N VAL A 134 12.33 -17.60 -6.56
CA VAL A 134 11.14 -18.27 -6.01
C VAL A 134 9.95 -17.30 -6.02
N ARG A 135 8.81 -17.69 -6.58
CA ARG A 135 7.68 -16.79 -6.82
C ARG A 135 6.67 -16.68 -5.69
N TRP A 136 6.55 -17.68 -4.83
CA TRP A 136 5.54 -17.64 -3.77
C TRP A 136 5.66 -16.45 -2.80
N PRO A 137 6.88 -15.93 -2.44
CA PRO A 137 6.97 -14.81 -1.52
C PRO A 137 6.35 -13.54 -2.09
N ILE A 138 6.57 -13.27 -3.39
CA ILE A 138 6.01 -12.08 -4.02
C ILE A 138 4.50 -12.20 -4.21
N LYS A 139 3.98 -13.41 -4.45
CA LYS A 139 2.54 -13.66 -4.52
C LYS A 139 1.85 -13.45 -3.17
N PHE A 140 2.53 -13.73 -2.04
CA PHE A 140 2.03 -13.43 -0.70
C PHE A 140 1.87 -11.93 -0.46
N VAL A 141 2.72 -11.11 -1.05
CA VAL A 141 2.66 -9.64 -0.90
C VAL A 141 1.31 -9.08 -1.36
N ILE A 142 0.64 -9.73 -2.34
CA ILE A 142 -0.64 -9.26 -2.87
C ILE A 142 -1.74 -9.31 -1.80
N PRO A 143 -2.13 -10.49 -1.25
CA PRO A 143 -3.16 -10.54 -0.21
C PRO A 143 -2.75 -9.78 1.05
N ALA A 144 -1.47 -9.82 1.45
CA ALA A 144 -0.96 -9.10 2.60
C ALA A 144 -1.10 -7.58 2.45
N GLY A 145 -0.79 -7.02 1.28
CA GLY A 145 -0.94 -5.60 0.98
C GLY A 145 -2.40 -5.15 1.02
N PHE A 146 -3.32 -5.92 0.46
CA PHE A 146 -4.75 -5.61 0.54
C PHE A 146 -5.29 -5.69 1.97
N VAL A 147 -4.85 -6.66 2.77
CA VAL A 147 -5.21 -6.72 4.20
C VAL A 147 -4.69 -5.49 4.93
N MET A 148 -3.46 -5.07 4.68
CA MET A 148 -2.89 -3.87 5.31
C MET A 148 -3.64 -2.61 4.90
N LEU A 149 -4.01 -2.47 3.64
CA LEU A 149 -4.81 -1.34 3.18
C LEU A 149 -6.21 -1.35 3.81
N ALA A 150 -6.84 -2.51 3.97
CA ALA A 150 -8.11 -2.64 4.68
C ALA A 150 -7.99 -2.24 6.16
N LEU A 151 -6.92 -2.66 6.85
CA LEU A 151 -6.64 -2.24 8.23
C LEU A 151 -6.45 -0.73 8.35
N GLN A 152 -5.72 -0.11 7.41
CA GLN A 152 -5.62 1.36 7.37
C GLN A 152 -6.98 2.00 7.10
N GLY A 153 -7.81 1.40 6.24
CA GLY A 153 -9.19 1.84 6.05
C GLY A 153 -9.99 1.86 7.35
N VAL A 154 -9.87 0.81 8.18
CA VAL A 154 -10.50 0.77 9.50
C VAL A 154 -9.98 1.89 10.42
N SER A 155 -8.66 2.13 10.43
CA SER A 155 -8.06 3.24 11.19
C SER A 155 -8.65 4.59 10.75
N GLU A 156 -8.76 4.82 9.45
CA GLU A 156 -9.31 6.07 8.91
C GLU A 156 -10.81 6.24 9.23
N VAL A 157 -11.59 5.16 9.18
CA VAL A 157 -13.01 5.19 9.61
C VAL A 157 -13.13 5.61 11.07
N ILE A 158 -12.33 5.03 11.97
CA ILE A 158 -12.33 5.38 13.40
C ILE A 158 -12.00 6.88 13.59
N LYS A 159 -10.97 7.37 12.92
CA LYS A 159 -10.56 8.78 13.00
C LYS A 159 -11.65 9.73 12.50
N ARG A 160 -12.29 9.42 11.36
CA ARG A 160 -13.36 10.26 10.81
C ARG A 160 -14.61 10.27 11.68
N ILE A 161 -14.96 9.14 12.28
CA ILE A 161 -16.06 9.09 13.28
C ILE A 161 -15.72 9.95 14.48
N ALA A 162 -14.50 9.87 15.01
CA ALA A 162 -14.05 10.70 16.15
C ALA A 162 -14.07 12.20 15.80
N ALA A 163 -13.69 12.56 14.57
CA ALA A 163 -13.75 13.95 14.10
C ALA A 163 -15.20 14.46 13.96
N LEU A 164 -16.11 13.64 13.46
CA LEU A 164 -17.54 13.99 13.36
C LEU A 164 -18.18 14.20 14.74
N GLN A 165 -17.67 13.50 15.77
CA GLN A 165 -18.10 13.64 17.17
C GLN A 165 -17.40 14.80 17.90
N GLY A 166 -16.43 15.45 17.28
CA GLY A 166 -15.66 16.55 17.87
C GLY A 166 -14.58 16.13 18.87
N GLU A 167 -14.25 14.82 18.95
CA GLU A 167 -13.18 14.31 19.83
C GLU A 167 -11.79 14.42 19.18
N LEU A 168 -11.72 14.61 17.87
CA LEU A 168 -10.47 14.74 17.11
C LEU A 168 -10.60 15.88 16.09
N THR A 169 -9.60 16.74 16.02
CA THR A 169 -9.50 17.73 14.95
C THR A 169 -8.68 17.12 13.80
N ILE A 170 -9.33 16.86 12.68
CA ILE A 170 -8.67 16.47 11.43
C ILE A 170 -8.74 17.67 10.50
N ASP A 171 -7.62 18.06 9.92
CA ASP A 171 -7.64 19.01 8.82
C ASP A 171 -8.23 18.31 7.60
N ALA A 172 -9.55 18.46 7.45
CA ALA A 172 -10.31 17.87 6.33
C ALA A 172 -10.32 18.81 5.12
N LYS A 173 -9.76 20.04 5.27
CA LYS A 173 -9.78 21.02 4.21
C LYS A 173 -8.89 20.57 3.06
N TYR A 174 -9.51 20.33 1.92
CA TYR A 174 -8.79 20.07 0.68
C TYR A 174 -8.08 21.37 0.24
N GLU A 175 -6.77 21.39 0.31
CA GLU A 175 -5.94 22.45 -0.29
C GLU A 175 -5.50 21.99 -1.68
N ARG A 176 -5.83 22.79 -2.71
CA ARG A 176 -5.33 22.53 -4.06
C ARG A 176 -3.81 22.49 -4.05
N PRO A 177 -3.16 21.45 -4.61
CA PRO A 177 -1.73 21.49 -4.84
C PRO A 177 -1.40 22.73 -5.70
N THR A 178 -0.62 23.63 -5.17
CA THR A 178 -0.04 24.73 -5.98
C THR A 178 0.93 24.09 -6.98
N GLN A 179 0.57 24.16 -8.26
CA GLN A 179 1.47 23.79 -9.35
C GLN A 179 2.56 24.85 -9.51
#